data_f916c4dd4d10f34816221c0f575d775f
#
_entry.id   f916c4dd4d10f34816221c0f575d775f
#
_cell.length_a   1.000
_cell.length_b   1.000
_cell.length_c   1.000
_cell.angle_alpha   90.00
_cell.angle_beta   90.00
_cell.angle_gamma   90.00
#
_symmetry.space_group_name_H-M   'P 1'
#
loop_
_entity.id
_entity.type
_entity.pdbx_description
1 polymer ?
#
loop_
_entity_poly.entity_id
_entity_poly.type
_entity_poly.pdbx_seq_one_letter_code
_entity_poly.pdbx_strand_id
1 'polypeptide(L)' 'MNKALDPKEIGRRLRELRGIKTRTGTAKQMKISYSALSKYECGAKVPNDHTKTVIANFYGVSVQSIFFDP' A
#
# COMPACT_ATOMS: atom_id res chain seq x y z
N MET A 1 -20.34 -7.74 -2.70
CA MET A 1 -19.18 -7.98 -3.57
C MET A 1 -18.12 -6.93 -3.34
N ASN A 2 -16.86 -7.36 -3.26
CA ASN A 2 -15.74 -6.44 -3.01
C ASN A 2 -15.32 -5.78 -4.31
N LYS A 3 -15.23 -4.47 -4.29
CA LYS A 3 -14.72 -3.71 -5.42
C LYS A 3 -13.33 -3.22 -5.10
N ALA A 4 -12.46 -3.22 -6.10
CA ALA A 4 -11.16 -2.58 -5.98
C ALA A 4 -11.38 -1.08 -5.75
N LEU A 5 -10.61 -0.53 -4.81
CA LEU A 5 -10.68 0.89 -4.51
C LEU A 5 -9.99 1.71 -5.60
N ASP A 6 -10.38 2.97 -5.69
CA ASP A 6 -9.68 3.96 -6.49
C ASP A 6 -8.22 4.02 -6.05
N PRO A 7 -7.26 4.11 -6.98
CA PRO A 7 -5.84 4.16 -6.62
C PRO A 7 -5.49 5.28 -5.65
N LYS A 8 -6.16 6.42 -5.72
CA LYS A 8 -5.91 7.52 -4.79
C LYS A 8 -6.37 7.19 -3.37
N GLU A 9 -7.48 6.47 -3.25
CA GLU A 9 -7.95 6.03 -1.94
C GLU A 9 -7.02 4.97 -1.36
N ILE A 10 -6.51 4.06 -2.18
CA ILE A 10 -5.49 3.11 -1.77
C ILE A 10 -4.27 3.86 -1.23
N GLY A 11 -3.81 4.86 -1.98
CA GLY A 11 -2.67 5.66 -1.57
C GLY A 11 -2.88 6.35 -0.24
N ARG A 12 -4.08 6.89 -0.03
CA ARG A 12 -4.44 7.54 1.24
C ARG A 12 -4.35 6.53 2.40
N ARG A 13 -4.90 5.34 2.22
CA ARG A 13 -4.85 4.29 3.25
C ARG A 13 -3.42 3.86 3.55
N LEU A 14 -2.59 3.76 2.52
CA LEU A 14 -1.17 3.40 2.70
C LEU A 14 -0.43 4.48 3.48
N ARG A 15 -0.68 5.75 3.18
CA ARG A 15 -0.05 6.84 3.95
C ARG A 15 -0.48 6.83 5.41
N GLU A 16 -1.75 6.56 5.68
CA GLU A 16 -2.24 6.45 7.06
C GLU A 16 -1.56 5.31 7.80
N LEU A 17 -1.44 4.15 7.17
CA LEU A 17 -0.78 3.00 7.79
C LEU A 17 0.70 3.26 8.04
N ARG A 18 1.37 3.96 7.13
CA ARG A 18 2.78 4.31 7.31
C ARG A 18 2.96 5.27 8.48
N GLY A 19 2.03 6.20 8.66
CA GLY A 19 2.07 7.13 9.77
C GLY A 19 3.34 7.97 9.76
N ILE A 20 4.04 7.99 10.90
CA ILE A 20 5.25 8.80 11.07
C ILE A 20 6.51 8.15 10.49
N LYS A 21 6.44 6.90 10.05
CA LYS A 21 7.59 6.21 9.46
C LYS A 21 7.96 6.87 8.14
N THR A 22 9.26 6.90 7.84
CA THR A 22 9.69 7.47 6.57
C THR A 22 9.37 6.54 5.43
N ARG A 23 9.12 7.13 4.25
CA ARG A 23 8.88 6.35 3.06
C ARG A 23 10.10 5.51 2.68
N THR A 24 11.28 6.10 2.80
CA THR A 24 12.55 5.40 2.51
C THR A 24 12.73 4.16 3.38
N GLY A 25 12.57 4.33 4.70
CA GLY A 25 12.72 3.22 5.64
C GLY A 25 11.68 2.14 5.44
N THR A 26 10.44 2.55 5.21
CA THR A 26 9.33 1.61 4.99
C THR A 26 9.54 0.78 3.72
N ALA A 27 9.92 1.43 2.62
CA ALA A 27 10.16 0.73 1.36
C ALA A 27 11.28 -0.29 1.53
N LYS A 28 12.35 0.09 2.22
CA LYS A 28 13.47 -0.79 2.48
C LYS A 28 13.05 -2.04 3.27
N GLN A 29 12.25 -1.85 4.31
CA GLN A 29 11.75 -2.96 5.12
C GLN A 29 10.81 -3.87 4.36
N MET A 30 10.01 -3.32 3.46
CA MET A 30 9.13 -4.10 2.58
C MET A 30 9.88 -4.78 1.44
N LYS A 31 11.14 -4.41 1.23
CA LYS A 31 11.98 -4.89 0.10
C LYS A 31 11.39 -4.51 -1.25
N ILE A 32 10.87 -3.31 -1.34
CA ILE A 32 10.43 -2.71 -2.60
C ILE A 32 11.18 -1.38 -2.79
N SER A 33 11.17 -0.87 -4.02
CA SER A 33 11.88 0.39 -4.28
C SER A 33 11.11 1.58 -3.69
N TYR A 34 11.85 2.63 -3.35
CA TYR A 34 11.23 3.88 -2.92
C TYR A 34 10.27 4.40 -3.99
N SER A 35 10.69 4.31 -5.26
CA SER A 35 9.86 4.75 -6.38
C SER A 35 8.54 3.99 -6.43
N ALA A 36 8.57 2.67 -6.22
CA ALA A 36 7.35 1.86 -6.23
C ALA A 36 6.41 2.28 -5.10
N LEU A 37 6.92 2.38 -3.86
CA LEU A 37 6.09 2.78 -2.73
C LEU A 37 5.52 4.17 -2.94
N SER A 38 6.34 5.10 -3.44
CA SER A 38 5.90 6.46 -3.73
C SER A 38 4.73 6.49 -4.71
N LYS A 39 4.82 5.70 -5.78
CA LYS A 39 3.75 5.61 -6.77
C LYS A 39 2.47 5.02 -6.20
N TYR A 40 2.60 4.00 -5.35
CA TYR A 40 1.44 3.43 -4.69
C TYR A 40 0.77 4.45 -3.76
N GLU A 41 1.55 5.18 -2.99
CA GLU A 41 1.01 6.15 -2.03
C GLU A 41 0.42 7.38 -2.69
N CYS A 42 0.88 7.76 -3.86
CA CYS A 42 0.31 8.92 -4.56
C CYS A 42 -0.79 8.57 -5.56
N GLY A 43 -1.10 7.27 -5.69
CA GLY A 43 -2.18 6.83 -6.58
C GLY A 43 -1.79 6.74 -8.05
N ALA A 44 -0.50 6.79 -8.36
CA ALA A 44 -0.02 6.69 -9.73
C ALA A 44 0.00 5.24 -10.23
N LYS A 45 0.07 4.28 -9.31
CA LYS A 45 0.17 2.86 -9.67
C LYS A 45 -0.46 2.01 -8.57
N VAL A 46 -1.07 0.89 -8.97
CA VAL A 46 -1.61 -0.10 -8.03
C VAL A 46 -0.65 -1.29 -8.00
N PRO A 47 -0.26 -1.78 -6.82
CA PRO A 47 0.62 -2.94 -6.75
C PRO A 47 -0.04 -4.21 -7.29
N ASN A 48 0.76 -5.14 -7.79
CA ASN A 48 0.26 -6.44 -8.21
C ASN A 48 -0.12 -7.27 -6.97
N ASP A 49 -0.74 -8.44 -7.21
CA ASP A 49 -1.27 -9.26 -6.11
C ASP A 49 -0.21 -9.68 -5.10
N HIS A 50 0.98 -10.06 -5.59
CA HIS A 50 2.08 -10.43 -4.71
C HIS A 50 2.49 -9.27 -3.81
N THR A 51 2.67 -8.10 -4.39
CA THR A 51 3.07 -6.91 -3.65
C THR A 51 1.99 -6.46 -2.68
N LYS A 52 0.72 -6.59 -3.05
CA LYS A 52 -0.39 -6.31 -2.12
C LYS A 52 -0.27 -7.17 -0.87
N THR A 53 0.04 -8.45 -1.03
CA THR A 53 0.23 -9.36 0.10
C THR A 53 1.41 -8.95 0.97
N VAL A 54 2.53 -8.58 0.35
CA VAL A 54 3.72 -8.11 1.07
C VAL A 54 3.37 -6.88 1.92
N ILE A 55 2.68 -5.91 1.34
CA ILE A 55 2.32 -4.68 2.02
C ILE A 55 1.36 -4.96 3.18
N ALA A 56 0.33 -5.77 2.94
CA ALA A 56 -0.65 -6.10 3.98
C ALA A 56 0.01 -6.83 5.15
N ASN A 57 0.87 -7.80 4.85
CA ASN A 57 1.60 -8.52 5.89
C ASN A 57 2.52 -7.61 6.69
N PHE A 58 3.18 -6.68 6.01
CA PHE A 58 4.06 -5.72 6.68
C PHE A 58 3.30 -4.88 7.71
N TYR A 59 2.13 -4.39 7.34
CA TYR A 59 1.32 -3.57 8.24
C TYR A 59 0.44 -4.39 9.19
N GLY A 60 0.41 -5.71 9.05
CA GLY A 60 -0.38 -6.57 9.92
C GLY A 60 -1.89 -6.43 9.72
N VAL A 61 -2.31 -6.13 8.50
CA VAL A 61 -3.72 -5.96 8.15
C VAL A 61 -4.06 -6.84 6.95
N SER A 62 -5.35 -6.96 6.64
CA SER A 62 -5.77 -7.75 5.49
C SER A 62 -5.61 -6.97 4.19
N VAL A 63 -5.40 -7.69 3.08
CA VAL A 63 -5.39 -7.10 1.75
C VAL A 63 -6.73 -6.38 1.50
N GLN A 64 -7.82 -6.99 1.95
CA GLN A 64 -9.16 -6.42 1.82
C GLN A 64 -9.23 -5.01 2.41
N SER A 65 -8.65 -4.80 3.58
CA SER A 65 -8.77 -3.52 4.29
C SER A 65 -8.02 -2.39 3.61
N ILE A 66 -7.03 -2.70 2.78
CA ILE A 66 -6.23 -1.69 2.09
C ILE A 66 -6.74 -1.44 0.67
N PHE A 67 -7.01 -2.52 -0.07
CA PHE A 67 -7.14 -2.44 -1.53
C PHE A 67 -8.56 -2.60 -2.03
N PHE A 68 -9.49 -2.97 -1.17
CA PHE A 68 -10.87 -3.23 -1.59
C PHE A 68 -11.86 -2.52 -0.69
N ASP A 69 -13.02 -2.23 -1.28
CA ASP A 69 -14.15 -1.70 -0.54
C ASP A 69 -14.83 -2.85 0.22
N PRO A 70 -15.13 -2.68 1.51
CA PRO A 70 -15.80 -3.73 2.29
C PRO A 70 -17.21 -4.04 1.81
#